data_dfde4cd391debee96f5fadf7b2aa1dce
#
_entry.id   dfde4cd391debee96f5fadf7b2aa1dce
#
_cell.length_a   1.000
_cell.length_b   1.000
_cell.length_c   1.000
_cell.angle_alpha   90.00
_cell.angle_beta   90.00
_cell.angle_gamma   90.00
#
_symmetry.space_group_name_H-M   'P 1'
#
loop_
_entity.id
_entity.type
_entity.pdbx_description
1 polymer ?
#
loop_
_entity_poly.entity_id
_entity_poly.type
_entity_poly.pdbx_seq_one_letter_code
_entity_poly.pdbx_strand_id
1 'polypeptide(L)'
;MALFDAVDIIRVKRDGGVLTPDQIDWTIDAYTKGVIKDEQMAALAMAIFLRGMDRGEIARWTDAMIRSGARMDFSCIGKPTADKHSTGGVGDKITLPLAPLVA
;
A
#
# COMPACT_ATOMS: atom_id res chain seq x y z
N MET A 1 15.05 -15.53 8.87
CA MET A 1 14.03 -14.95 9.79
C MET A 1 14.34 -13.47 9.91
N ALA A 2 13.47 -12.63 9.39
CA ALA A 2 13.62 -11.17 9.54
C ALA A 2 13.27 -10.81 10.98
N LEU A 3 14.23 -10.25 11.69
CA LEU A 3 14.08 -9.80 13.07
C LEU A 3 13.66 -8.32 13.05
N PHE A 4 12.49 -8.03 12.45
CA PHE A 4 11.94 -6.69 12.48
C PHE A 4 10.84 -6.58 13.55
N ASP A 5 10.73 -5.42 14.15
CA ASP A 5 9.69 -5.06 15.11
C ASP A 5 8.99 -3.79 14.62
N ALA A 6 7.68 -3.73 14.81
CA ALA A 6 6.87 -2.57 14.45
C ALA A 6 7.40 -1.27 15.09
N VAL A 7 7.86 -1.34 16.35
CA VAL A 7 8.42 -0.20 17.05
C VAL A 7 9.68 0.33 16.38
N ASP A 8 10.55 -0.56 15.91
CA ASP A 8 11.78 -0.16 15.23
C ASP A 8 11.47 0.48 13.86
N ILE A 9 10.51 -0.06 13.12
CA ILE A 9 10.03 0.53 11.85
C ILE A 9 9.49 1.95 12.10
N ILE A 10 8.66 2.12 13.12
CA ILE A 10 8.11 3.43 13.50
C ILE A 10 9.23 4.41 13.86
N ARG A 11 10.24 3.97 14.63
CA ARG A 11 11.38 4.80 15.01
C ARG A 11 12.17 5.28 13.81
N VAL A 12 12.44 4.42 12.84
CA VAL A 12 13.14 4.80 11.60
C VAL A 12 12.42 5.96 10.91
N LYS A 13 11.12 5.86 10.72
CA LYS A 13 10.34 6.93 10.06
C LYS A 13 10.21 8.16 10.94
N ARG A 14 9.93 7.99 12.24
CA ARG A 14 9.85 9.12 13.18
C ARG A 14 11.09 9.99 13.16
N ASP A 15 12.26 9.36 13.08
CA ASP A 15 13.55 10.04 13.12
C ASP A 15 14.01 10.52 11.73
N GLY A 16 13.16 10.39 10.70
CA GLY A 16 13.44 10.87 9.35
C GLY A 16 14.26 9.91 8.49
N GLY A 17 14.41 8.68 8.92
CA GLY A 17 15.11 7.65 8.16
C GLY A 17 14.30 7.11 6.97
N VAL A 18 14.98 6.35 6.12
CA VAL A 18 14.42 5.66 4.95
C VAL A 18 14.27 4.18 5.29
N LEU A 19 13.10 3.63 5.05
CA LEU A 19 12.84 2.19 5.24
C LEU A 19 13.49 1.39 4.11
N THR A 20 14.15 0.29 4.48
CA THR A 20 14.68 -0.63 3.49
C THR A 20 13.55 -1.41 2.80
N PRO A 21 13.78 -1.96 1.59
CA PRO A 21 12.79 -2.82 0.92
C PRO A 21 12.30 -3.98 1.79
N ASP A 22 13.20 -4.62 2.54
CA ASP A 22 12.85 -5.73 3.43
C ASP A 22 12.00 -5.29 4.61
N GLN A 23 12.26 -4.11 5.16
CA GLN A 23 11.43 -3.52 6.22
C GLN A 23 10.02 -3.20 5.72
N ILE A 24 9.90 -2.69 4.50
CA ILE A 24 8.61 -2.40 3.87
C ILE A 24 7.83 -3.69 3.62
N ASP A 25 8.46 -4.69 3.00
CA ASP A 25 7.81 -5.98 2.73
C ASP A 25 7.34 -6.65 4.02
N TRP A 26 8.20 -6.68 5.03
CA TRP A 26 7.82 -7.22 6.33
C TRP A 26 6.65 -6.45 6.95
N THR A 27 6.66 -5.12 6.87
CA THR A 27 5.60 -4.28 7.45
C THR A 27 4.23 -4.60 6.86
N ILE A 28 4.15 -4.67 5.54
CA ILE A 28 2.89 -4.97 4.86
C ILE A 28 2.43 -6.40 5.15
N ASP A 29 3.33 -7.38 5.09
CA ASP A 29 3.03 -8.78 5.40
C ASP A 29 2.57 -8.96 6.86
N ALA A 30 3.31 -8.36 7.79
CA ALA A 30 3.00 -8.45 9.22
C ALA A 30 1.67 -7.76 9.59
N TYR A 31 1.34 -6.64 8.94
CA TYR A 31 0.06 -5.98 9.14
C TYR A 31 -1.09 -6.81 8.54
N THR A 32 -0.92 -7.32 7.33
CA THR A 32 -1.91 -8.17 6.67
C THR A 32 -2.22 -9.43 7.49
N LYS A 33 -1.22 -9.97 8.18
CA LYS A 33 -1.36 -11.14 9.07
C LYS A 33 -1.79 -10.80 10.50
N GLY A 34 -2.00 -9.53 10.83
CA GLY A 34 -2.40 -9.08 12.16
C GLY A 34 -1.30 -9.16 13.24
N VAL A 35 -0.05 -9.29 12.83
CA VAL A 35 1.12 -9.21 13.72
C VAL A 35 1.33 -7.76 14.17
N ILE A 36 1.37 -6.83 13.21
CA ILE A 36 1.29 -5.40 13.51
C ILE A 36 -0.16 -5.04 13.80
N LYS A 37 -0.40 -4.36 14.90
CA LYS A 37 -1.74 -3.95 15.32
C LYS A 37 -2.13 -2.61 14.68
N ASP A 38 -3.43 -2.32 14.67
CA ASP A 38 -3.96 -1.10 14.06
C ASP A 38 -3.36 0.17 14.66
N GLU A 39 -3.14 0.19 15.99
CA GLU A 39 -2.52 1.30 16.71
C GLU A 39 -1.07 1.53 16.25
N GLN A 40 -0.33 0.45 16.01
CA GLN A 40 1.06 0.53 15.53
C GLN A 40 1.10 1.01 14.08
N MET A 41 0.20 0.49 13.23
CA MET A 41 0.09 0.95 11.85
C MET A 41 -0.36 2.41 11.78
N ALA A 42 -1.28 2.85 12.63
CA ALA A 42 -1.68 4.24 12.71
C ALA A 42 -0.51 5.16 13.10
N ALA A 43 0.31 4.74 14.06
CA ALA A 43 1.52 5.47 14.45
C ALA A 43 2.53 5.55 13.30
N LEU A 44 2.75 4.46 12.55
CA LEU A 44 3.61 4.44 11.38
C LEU A 44 3.06 5.35 10.27
N ALA A 45 1.76 5.28 10.00
CA ALA A 45 1.11 6.13 8.99
C ALA A 45 1.28 7.63 9.32
N MET A 46 1.15 8.00 10.59
CA MET A 46 1.40 9.37 11.04
C MET A 46 2.87 9.77 10.88
N ALA A 47 3.82 8.88 11.21
CA ALA A 47 5.24 9.13 11.02
C ALA A 47 5.57 9.34 9.53
N ILE A 48 4.99 8.53 8.65
CA ILE A 48 5.12 8.68 7.19
C ILE A 48 4.51 10.02 6.73
N PHE A 49 3.34 10.37 7.23
CA PHE A 49 2.69 11.64 6.88
C PHE A 49 3.56 12.86 7.23
N LEU A 50 4.18 12.83 8.41
CA LEU A 50 5.01 13.95 8.90
C LEU A 50 6.40 14.02 8.24
N ARG A 51 6.98 12.88 7.88
CA ARG A 51 8.35 12.78 7.36
C ARG A 51 8.45 12.54 5.86
N GLY A 52 7.38 12.06 5.26
CA GLY A 52 7.34 11.69 3.85
C GLY A 52 7.99 10.33 3.57
N MET A 53 7.98 9.99 2.30
CA MET A 53 8.65 8.80 1.74
C MET A 53 9.41 9.23 0.49
N ASP A 54 10.55 8.62 0.24
CA ASP A 54 11.25 8.79 -1.03
C ASP A 54 10.58 7.94 -2.15
N ARG A 55 11.04 8.13 -3.38
CA ARG A 55 10.47 7.41 -4.54
C ARG A 55 10.65 5.90 -4.45
N GLY A 56 11.76 5.46 -3.89
CA GLY A 56 12.05 4.03 -3.70
C GLY A 56 11.11 3.41 -2.67
N GLU A 57 10.91 4.08 -1.55
CA GLU A 57 9.95 3.66 -0.53
C GLU A 57 8.52 3.58 -1.09
N ILE A 58 8.09 4.63 -1.83
CA ILE A 58 6.74 4.67 -2.42
C ILE A 58 6.54 3.51 -3.40
N ALA A 59 7.50 3.29 -4.30
CA ALA A 59 7.43 2.22 -5.27
C ALA A 59 7.37 0.84 -4.59
N ARG A 60 8.22 0.62 -3.59
CA ARG A 60 8.25 -0.67 -2.86
C ARG A 60 7.00 -0.88 -2.03
N TRP A 61 6.51 0.17 -1.35
CA TRP A 61 5.28 0.13 -0.57
C TRP A 61 4.08 -0.24 -1.44
N THR A 62 3.96 0.43 -2.58
CA THR A 62 2.90 0.15 -3.56
C THR A 62 2.97 -1.30 -4.06
N ASP A 63 4.15 -1.79 -4.44
CA ASP A 63 4.35 -3.16 -4.89
C ASP A 63 4.01 -4.18 -3.79
N ALA A 64 4.43 -3.94 -2.56
CA ALA A 64 4.11 -4.80 -1.43
C ALA A 64 2.60 -4.86 -1.17
N MET A 65 1.90 -3.73 -1.24
CA MET A 65 0.44 -3.68 -1.12
C MET A 65 -0.25 -4.45 -2.24
N ILE A 66 0.18 -4.30 -3.49
CA ILE A 66 -0.36 -5.05 -4.63
C ILE A 66 -0.21 -6.55 -4.40
N ARG A 67 0.95 -6.99 -3.92
CA ARG A 67 1.22 -8.42 -3.66
C ARG A 67 0.45 -8.97 -2.46
N SER A 68 0.07 -8.12 -1.51
CA SER A 68 -0.67 -8.54 -0.32
C SER A 68 -2.15 -8.84 -0.57
N GLY A 69 -2.71 -8.36 -1.68
CA GLY A 69 -4.10 -8.51 -2.05
C GLY A 69 -4.36 -9.52 -3.16
N ALA A 70 -5.63 -9.80 -3.41
CA ALA A 70 -6.04 -10.60 -4.56
C ALA A 70 -5.87 -9.78 -5.86
N ARG A 71 -5.40 -10.46 -6.91
CA ARG A 71 -5.27 -9.87 -8.24
C ARG A 71 -6.17 -10.60 -9.22
N MET A 72 -6.94 -9.84 -9.98
CA MET A 72 -7.75 -10.41 -11.04
C MET A 72 -6.90 -10.64 -12.29
N ASP A 73 -7.11 -11.78 -12.93
CA ASP A 73 -6.51 -12.10 -14.22
C ASP A 73 -7.60 -12.21 -15.28
N PHE A 74 -7.56 -11.29 -16.23
CA PHE A 74 -8.49 -11.25 -17.37
C PHE A 74 -7.84 -11.67 -18.68
N SER A 75 -6.68 -12.31 -18.65
CA SER A 75 -5.96 -12.75 -19.85
C SER A 75 -6.80 -13.65 -20.78
N CYS A 76 -7.76 -14.39 -20.20
CA CYS A 76 -8.65 -15.27 -20.95
C CYS A 76 -9.68 -14.53 -21.84
N ILE A 77 -9.89 -13.23 -21.65
CA ILE A 77 -10.90 -12.45 -22.38
C ILE A 77 -10.46 -12.15 -23.82
N GLY A 78 -9.15 -12.10 -24.09
CA GLY A 78 -8.59 -11.81 -25.42
C GLY A 78 -8.89 -10.41 -25.97
N LYS A 79 -9.26 -9.47 -25.09
CA LYS A 79 -9.53 -8.07 -25.42
C LYS A 79 -8.68 -7.16 -24.54
N PRO A 80 -8.38 -5.94 -24.99
CA PRO A 80 -7.75 -4.94 -24.15
C PRO A 80 -8.60 -4.68 -22.90
N THR A 81 -7.95 -4.59 -21.76
CA THR A 81 -8.59 -4.23 -20.49
C THR A 81 -8.08 -2.90 -20.02
N ALA A 82 -8.95 -2.13 -19.35
CA ALA A 82 -8.60 -0.87 -18.74
C ALA A 82 -9.00 -0.90 -17.28
N ASP A 83 -8.25 -0.21 -16.45
CA ASP A 83 -8.53 -0.03 -15.05
C ASP A 83 -8.48 1.44 -14.68
N LYS A 84 -9.24 1.81 -13.65
CA LYS A 84 -9.17 3.13 -13.06
C LYS A 84 -9.41 3.02 -11.56
N HIS A 85 -8.70 3.82 -10.80
CA HIS A 85 -8.94 3.91 -9.37
C HIS A 85 -9.91 5.04 -9.05
N SER A 86 -10.62 4.93 -7.93
CA SER A 86 -11.31 6.06 -7.32
C SER A 86 -10.30 7.00 -6.68
N THR A 87 -10.54 8.29 -6.76
CA THR A 87 -9.75 9.30 -6.05
C THR A 87 -10.05 9.35 -4.55
N GLY A 88 -10.97 8.52 -4.09
CA GLY A 88 -11.43 8.48 -2.70
C GLY A 88 -12.45 9.56 -2.38
N GLY A 89 -12.58 9.93 -1.11
CA GLY A 89 -13.56 10.91 -0.66
C GLY A 89 -14.96 10.32 -0.46
N VAL A 90 -15.97 11.13 -0.68
CA VAL A 90 -17.37 10.76 -0.43
C VAL A 90 -18.00 10.11 -1.67
N GLY A 91 -17.70 8.84 -1.88
CA GLY A 91 -18.28 8.03 -2.95
C GLY A 91 -17.68 8.30 -4.34
N ASP A 92 -17.59 7.27 -5.15
CA ASP A 92 -17.11 7.33 -6.53
C ASP A 92 -18.29 7.34 -7.51
N LYS A 93 -18.93 8.50 -7.63
CA LYS A 93 -20.07 8.67 -8.53
C LYS A 93 -19.68 8.64 -10.01
N ILE A 94 -18.40 8.95 -10.31
CA ILE A 94 -17.92 9.10 -11.69
C ILE A 94 -17.75 7.72 -12.35
N THR A 95 -17.38 6.69 -11.62
CA THR A 95 -17.20 5.33 -12.16
C THR A 95 -18.48 4.77 -12.75
N LEU A 96 -19.64 5.08 -12.18
CA LEU A 96 -20.93 4.60 -12.68
C LEU A 96 -21.22 4.99 -14.14
N PRO A 97 -21.09 6.28 -14.55
CA PRO A 97 -21.24 6.66 -15.95
C PRO A 97 -19.97 6.38 -16.78
N LEU A 98 -18.77 6.39 -16.17
CA LEU A 98 -17.52 6.22 -16.91
C LEU A 98 -17.32 4.79 -17.39
N ALA A 99 -17.62 3.78 -16.57
CA ALA A 99 -17.40 2.39 -16.93
C ALA A 99 -18.10 1.98 -18.24
N PRO A 100 -19.40 2.22 -18.45
CA PRO A 100 -20.05 1.90 -19.72
C PRO A 100 -19.60 2.80 -20.87
N LEU A 101 -19.10 4.01 -20.60
CA LEU A 101 -18.59 4.90 -21.64
C LEU A 101 -17.25 4.42 -22.21
N VAL A 102 -16.42 3.80 -21.40
CA VAL A 102 -15.09 3.28 -21.77
C VAL A 102 -15.20 1.87 -22.38
N ALA A 103 -16.20 1.10 -21.98
CA ALA A 103 -16.41 -0.28 -22.43
C ALA A 103 -16.75 -0.36 -23.99
#